data_ad2c2552b8e220c9281e1ebb08823bc1
#
_entry.id   ad2c2552b8e220c9281e1ebb08823bc1
#
_cell.length_a   1.000
_cell.length_b   1.000
_cell.length_c   1.000
_cell.angle_alpha   90.00
_cell.angle_beta   90.00
_cell.angle_gamma   90.00
#
_symmetry.space_group_name_H-M   'P 1'
#
loop_
_entity.id
_entity.type
_entity.pdbx_description
1 polymer ?
#
loop_
_entity_poly.entity_id
_entity_poly.type
_entity_poly.pdbx_seq_one_letter_code
_entity_poly.pdbx_strand_id
1 'polypeptide(L)'
;MYKFYLITFLLLAGTIAKVSACTNFLLTRGATQDGSTMITYSADSHVLYGELYHWPAGTWPAGTMMDIYEWDTGKYMGKIPQAAQTYNVVGNMNEHQLAIGETTFGGRQELWKQTGAIMDYGSLIYVTLQRAKTAREAIVVMTDLVEKYGYASEGESFSISDPNEVWILEMIGKGEGEKGAVWVARMVPDGYVCAHANQARITTFPLEGKTSISSDRMKKIYDKEVTTVYAKDVFSFAKQKGFYPQEGKNSTFSFSDTYAPVDFSGARACEIRVWAFFNAVNSNMAPYFDYAKGHIQRDEKGYATNRMPLWIKPDRKIDVLEVMDFMRDHLEGTELDMSKDPGAGPYECPYRWRPMTFKVDGKEYVHER
;
A
#
# COMPACT_ATOMS: atom_id res chain seq x y z
N MET A 1 31.91 0.89 -55.68
CA MET A 1 32.07 1.35 -54.27
C MET A 1 30.66 1.53 -53.67
N TYR A 2 30.20 0.52 -52.97
CA TYR A 2 28.89 0.58 -52.25
C TYR A 2 29.17 0.99 -50.81
N LYS A 3 28.61 2.13 -50.38
CA LYS A 3 28.63 2.55 -48.99
C LYS A 3 27.52 1.85 -48.20
N PHE A 4 27.92 0.94 -47.32
CA PHE A 4 27.02 0.37 -46.29
C PHE A 4 26.75 1.42 -45.25
N TYR A 5 25.49 1.84 -45.10
CA TYR A 5 25.02 2.59 -43.93
C TYR A 5 24.62 1.59 -42.88
N LEU A 6 25.42 1.52 -41.81
CA LEU A 6 25.10 0.77 -40.59
C LEU A 6 24.10 1.59 -39.79
N ILE A 7 22.82 1.20 -39.86
CA ILE A 7 21.76 1.79 -38.99
C ILE A 7 21.88 1.07 -37.66
N THR A 8 22.47 1.74 -36.68
CA THR A 8 22.47 1.29 -35.27
C THR A 8 21.11 1.58 -34.69
N PHE A 9 20.29 0.54 -34.56
CA PHE A 9 19.04 0.60 -33.82
C PHE A 9 19.42 0.63 -32.32
N LEU A 10 19.42 1.81 -31.70
CA LEU A 10 19.44 1.94 -30.25
C LEU A 10 18.06 1.49 -29.75
N LEU A 11 17.97 0.23 -29.29
CA LEU A 11 16.85 -0.22 -28.46
C LEU A 11 16.98 0.54 -27.11
N LEU A 12 16.28 1.66 -27.00
CA LEU A 12 15.90 2.18 -25.71
C LEU A 12 14.91 1.17 -25.11
N ALA A 13 15.42 0.26 -24.30
CA ALA A 13 14.60 -0.49 -23.35
C ALA A 13 14.12 0.50 -22.28
N GLY A 14 13.08 1.27 -22.62
CA GLY A 14 12.29 1.94 -21.60
C GLY A 14 11.71 0.85 -20.71
N THR A 15 12.13 0.80 -19.45
CA THR A 15 11.43 0.04 -18.43
C THR A 15 10.02 0.63 -18.33
N ILE A 16 9.06 -0.03 -18.96
CA ILE A 16 7.64 0.24 -18.73
C ILE A 16 7.43 -0.11 -17.26
N ALA A 17 7.37 0.89 -16.40
CA ALA A 17 6.93 0.70 -15.04
C ALA A 17 5.51 0.13 -15.15
N LYS A 18 5.33 -1.12 -14.75
CA LYS A 18 4.01 -1.74 -14.64
C LYS A 18 3.27 -0.91 -13.57
N VAL A 19 2.39 -0.03 -13.98
CA VAL A 19 1.49 0.66 -13.06
C VAL A 19 0.39 -0.35 -12.73
N SER A 20 0.61 -1.15 -11.71
CA SER A 20 -0.47 -1.86 -11.04
C SER A 20 -1.27 -0.82 -10.27
N ALA A 21 -2.56 -0.89 -10.37
CA ALA A 21 -3.40 0.06 -9.70
C ALA A 21 -4.38 -0.68 -8.79
N CYS A 22 -4.24 -0.42 -7.50
CA CYS A 22 -5.03 -1.03 -6.43
C CYS A 22 -5.73 0.08 -5.63
N THR A 23 -6.87 -0.23 -5.03
CA THR A 23 -7.60 0.72 -4.18
C THR A 23 -8.14 0.01 -2.96
N ASN A 24 -7.84 0.54 -1.79
CA ASN A 24 -8.34 0.03 -0.52
C ASN A 24 -8.99 1.14 0.29
N PHE A 25 -10.19 0.84 0.81
CA PHE A 25 -10.88 1.64 1.83
C PHE A 25 -10.87 0.87 3.15
N LEU A 26 -10.70 1.58 4.25
CA LEU A 26 -10.62 1.04 5.59
C LEU A 26 -11.64 1.77 6.47
N LEU A 27 -12.60 1.06 7.02
CA LEU A 27 -13.65 1.63 7.85
C LEU A 27 -13.63 0.95 9.23
N THR A 28 -13.62 1.77 10.27
CA THR A 28 -13.68 1.28 11.66
C THR A 28 -15.11 1.08 12.12
N ARG A 29 -15.31 0.34 13.19
CA ARG A 29 -16.63 0.01 13.75
C ARG A 29 -17.53 1.23 13.99
N GLY A 30 -16.94 2.30 14.52
CA GLY A 30 -17.68 3.54 14.80
C GLY A 30 -18.10 4.30 13.53
N ALA A 31 -17.49 4.01 12.38
CA ALA A 31 -17.79 4.62 11.08
C ALA A 31 -18.85 3.84 10.28
N THR A 32 -19.15 2.59 10.62
CA THR A 32 -20.10 1.73 9.90
C THR A 32 -21.46 1.68 10.56
N GLN A 33 -22.51 1.42 9.78
CA GLN A 33 -23.89 1.37 10.27
C GLN A 33 -24.15 0.17 11.20
N ASP A 34 -23.60 -0.99 10.84
CA ASP A 34 -23.80 -2.26 11.55
C ASP A 34 -22.74 -2.49 12.65
N GLY A 35 -21.76 -1.60 12.80
CA GLY A 35 -20.69 -1.72 13.79
C GLY A 35 -19.63 -2.76 13.43
N SER A 36 -19.54 -3.21 12.18
CA SER A 36 -18.46 -4.04 11.67
C SER A 36 -17.23 -3.20 11.29
N THR A 37 -16.07 -3.82 11.22
CA THR A 37 -14.92 -3.29 10.49
C THR A 37 -15.05 -3.69 9.03
N MET A 38 -14.62 -2.83 8.10
CA MET A 38 -14.61 -3.17 6.68
C MET A 38 -13.28 -2.76 6.06
N ILE A 39 -12.73 -3.63 5.21
CA ILE A 39 -11.69 -3.24 4.26
C ILE A 39 -12.12 -3.67 2.86
N THR A 40 -11.76 -2.88 1.86
CA THR A 40 -11.88 -3.28 0.46
C THR A 40 -10.51 -3.61 -0.10
N TYR A 41 -10.48 -4.37 -1.17
CA TYR A 41 -9.28 -4.63 -1.93
C TYR A 41 -9.64 -4.80 -3.41
N SER A 42 -9.09 -3.94 -4.26
CA SER A 42 -9.04 -4.17 -5.69
C SER A 42 -7.59 -4.21 -6.14
N ALA A 43 -7.22 -5.22 -6.89
CA ALA A 43 -5.93 -5.32 -7.56
C ALA A 43 -6.18 -5.19 -9.06
N ASP A 44 -5.86 -4.03 -9.63
CA ASP A 44 -6.03 -3.81 -11.06
C ASP A 44 -4.76 -4.29 -11.79
N SER A 45 -4.91 -5.31 -12.60
CA SER A 45 -3.80 -5.91 -13.34
C SER A 45 -4.25 -6.36 -14.73
N HIS A 46 -3.37 -6.25 -15.71
CA HIS A 46 -3.59 -6.80 -17.05
C HIS A 46 -3.28 -8.29 -17.17
N VAL A 47 -2.65 -8.88 -16.15
CA VAL A 47 -2.13 -10.26 -16.21
C VAL A 47 -2.65 -11.16 -15.09
N LEU A 48 -3.08 -10.59 -13.95
CA LEU A 48 -3.65 -11.36 -12.86
C LEU A 48 -5.12 -11.65 -13.13
N TYR A 49 -5.52 -12.87 -12.86
CA TYR A 49 -6.90 -13.31 -12.92
C TYR A 49 -7.48 -13.38 -11.51
N GLY A 50 -8.69 -12.83 -11.32
CA GLY A 50 -9.36 -12.81 -10.01
C GLY A 50 -9.90 -14.19 -9.63
N GLU A 51 -9.10 -14.99 -8.93
CA GLU A 51 -9.51 -16.27 -8.39
C GLU A 51 -9.89 -16.16 -6.91
N LEU A 52 -10.81 -17.01 -6.48
CA LEU A 52 -11.08 -17.19 -5.05
C LEU A 52 -10.16 -18.28 -4.51
N TYR A 53 -9.04 -17.87 -3.91
CA TYR A 53 -8.09 -18.78 -3.31
C TYR A 53 -8.61 -19.38 -2.00
N HIS A 54 -8.27 -20.66 -1.76
CA HIS A 54 -8.56 -21.34 -0.51
C HIS A 54 -7.33 -22.13 -0.03
N TRP A 55 -6.89 -21.81 1.17
CA TRP A 55 -5.89 -22.57 1.90
C TRP A 55 -6.56 -23.21 3.12
N PRO A 56 -6.73 -24.53 3.16
CA PRO A 56 -7.37 -25.21 4.27
C PRO A 56 -6.52 -25.12 5.55
N ALA A 57 -7.19 -25.09 6.68
CA ALA A 57 -6.54 -25.28 7.98
C ALA A 57 -5.82 -26.63 8.03
N GLY A 58 -4.73 -26.70 8.78
CA GLY A 58 -3.98 -27.93 8.91
C GLY A 58 -3.09 -27.97 10.16
N THR A 59 -2.68 -29.21 10.51
CA THR A 59 -1.66 -29.46 11.51
C THR A 59 -0.46 -30.11 10.82
N TRP A 60 0.72 -29.59 11.08
CA TRP A 60 1.93 -29.93 10.36
C TRP A 60 2.98 -30.52 11.28
N PRO A 61 3.65 -31.60 10.90
CA PRO A 61 4.75 -32.18 11.68
C PRO A 61 5.89 -31.17 11.90
N ALA A 62 6.59 -31.32 13.02
CA ALA A 62 7.77 -30.52 13.30
C ALA A 62 8.82 -30.67 12.18
N GLY A 63 9.41 -29.56 11.75
CA GLY A 63 10.39 -29.54 10.66
C GLY A 63 9.78 -29.46 9.25
N THR A 64 8.46 -29.46 9.11
CA THR A 64 7.81 -29.25 7.81
C THR A 64 8.22 -27.88 7.25
N MET A 65 8.57 -27.85 5.97
CA MET A 65 8.91 -26.63 5.23
C MET A 65 7.80 -26.29 4.24
N MET A 66 7.52 -25.02 4.09
CA MET A 66 6.57 -24.46 3.14
C MET A 66 7.33 -23.80 1.99
N ASP A 67 7.01 -24.18 0.77
CA ASP A 67 7.52 -23.52 -0.43
C ASP A 67 6.84 -22.18 -0.62
N ILE A 68 7.63 -21.17 -0.98
CA ILE A 68 7.15 -19.81 -1.27
C ILE A 68 7.37 -19.52 -2.75
N TYR A 69 6.34 -19.05 -3.39
CA TYR A 69 6.33 -18.61 -4.78
C TYR A 69 5.93 -17.14 -4.85
N GLU A 70 6.59 -16.38 -5.70
CA GLU A 70 6.22 -14.99 -5.98
C GLU A 70 4.79 -14.94 -6.53
N TRP A 71 3.97 -14.08 -5.97
CA TRP A 71 2.53 -14.04 -6.25
C TRP A 71 2.21 -13.79 -7.72
N ASP A 72 2.85 -12.78 -8.34
CA ASP A 72 2.53 -12.35 -9.68
C ASP A 72 3.00 -13.31 -10.78
N THR A 73 4.13 -13.96 -10.58
CA THR A 73 4.79 -14.75 -11.62
C THR A 73 4.84 -16.24 -11.36
N GLY A 74 4.52 -16.67 -10.13
CA GLY A 74 4.69 -18.05 -9.69
C GLY A 74 6.15 -18.51 -9.60
N LYS A 75 7.11 -17.59 -9.61
CA LYS A 75 8.53 -17.91 -9.48
C LYS A 75 8.81 -18.48 -8.08
N TYR A 76 9.52 -19.59 -8.03
CA TYR A 76 9.97 -20.17 -6.75
C TYR A 76 10.97 -19.23 -6.06
N MET A 77 10.70 -18.87 -4.81
CA MET A 77 11.49 -17.93 -4.02
C MET A 77 12.31 -18.62 -2.93
N GLY A 78 11.87 -19.77 -2.44
CA GLY A 78 12.56 -20.48 -1.36
C GLY A 78 11.59 -21.18 -0.42
N LYS A 79 12.09 -21.54 0.76
CA LYS A 79 11.31 -22.24 1.80
C LYS A 79 11.37 -21.51 3.12
N ILE A 80 10.27 -21.55 3.84
CA ILE A 80 10.19 -21.13 5.25
C ILE A 80 9.66 -22.27 6.11
N PRO A 81 9.93 -22.32 7.42
CA PRO A 81 9.29 -23.28 8.31
C PRO A 81 7.78 -23.12 8.29
N GLN A 82 7.06 -24.22 8.13
CA GLN A 82 5.62 -24.25 8.24
C GLN A 82 5.22 -24.07 9.71
N ALA A 83 4.15 -23.30 9.97
CA ALA A 83 3.57 -23.24 11.31
C ALA A 83 3.01 -24.60 11.70
N ALA A 84 3.13 -25.01 12.97
CA ALA A 84 2.60 -26.28 13.44
C ALA A 84 1.08 -26.42 13.24
N GLN A 85 0.37 -25.29 13.29
CA GLN A 85 -1.05 -25.18 12.99
C GLN A 85 -1.28 -23.99 12.07
N THR A 86 -2.12 -24.15 11.06
CA THR A 86 -2.56 -23.09 10.14
C THR A 86 -4.07 -22.96 10.16
N TYR A 87 -4.57 -21.77 9.84
CA TYR A 87 -6.00 -21.45 9.77
C TYR A 87 -6.53 -21.57 8.35
N ASN A 88 -7.84 -21.78 8.20
CA ASN A 88 -8.51 -21.65 6.91
C ASN A 88 -8.40 -20.20 6.40
N VAL A 89 -8.03 -20.07 5.13
CA VAL A 89 -7.98 -18.79 4.44
C VAL A 89 -8.80 -18.88 3.16
N VAL A 90 -9.71 -17.95 2.96
CA VAL A 90 -10.48 -17.80 1.72
C VAL A 90 -10.27 -16.39 1.18
N GLY A 91 -9.68 -16.30 0.00
CA GLY A 91 -9.24 -15.02 -0.54
C GLY A 91 -8.33 -14.28 0.44
N ASN A 92 -8.70 -13.08 0.82
CA ASN A 92 -7.94 -12.22 1.72
C ASN A 92 -8.43 -12.22 3.18
N MET A 93 -9.18 -13.25 3.60
CA MET A 93 -9.72 -13.37 4.95
C MET A 93 -9.52 -14.78 5.51
N ASN A 94 -9.32 -14.89 6.83
CA ASN A 94 -9.28 -16.18 7.52
C ASN A 94 -10.51 -16.43 8.41
N GLU A 95 -10.60 -17.63 8.98
CA GLU A 95 -11.71 -18.09 9.84
C GLU A 95 -11.88 -17.28 11.15
N HIS A 96 -10.88 -16.45 11.51
CA HIS A 96 -10.95 -15.54 12.64
C HIS A 96 -11.43 -14.14 12.24
N GLN A 97 -11.90 -13.94 10.99
CA GLN A 97 -12.30 -12.65 10.44
C GLN A 97 -11.14 -11.64 10.38
N LEU A 98 -9.89 -12.11 10.41
CA LEU A 98 -8.74 -11.31 10.06
C LEU A 98 -8.70 -11.17 8.54
N ALA A 99 -8.67 -9.94 8.05
CA ALA A 99 -8.58 -9.63 6.63
C ALA A 99 -7.37 -8.74 6.34
N ILE A 100 -6.69 -9.00 5.21
CA ILE A 100 -5.52 -8.24 4.77
C ILE A 100 -5.68 -7.93 3.28
N GLY A 101 -5.63 -6.66 2.90
CA GLY A 101 -5.52 -6.17 1.53
C GLY A 101 -4.29 -5.29 1.37
N GLU A 102 -3.94 -4.91 0.14
CA GLU A 102 -2.78 -4.07 -0.11
C GLU A 102 -2.97 -3.12 -1.30
N THR A 103 -2.05 -2.16 -1.42
CA THR A 103 -1.79 -1.41 -2.65
C THR A 103 -0.30 -1.14 -2.78
N THR A 104 0.27 -1.48 -3.93
CA THR A 104 1.68 -1.19 -4.24
C THR A 104 1.87 0.30 -4.47
N PHE A 105 2.71 0.97 -3.66
CA PHE A 105 3.06 2.37 -3.88
C PHE A 105 4.41 2.55 -4.59
N GLY A 106 5.12 1.47 -4.85
CA GLY A 106 6.45 1.50 -5.45
C GLY A 106 7.50 2.11 -4.51
N GLY A 107 7.56 3.42 -4.45
CA GLY A 107 8.55 4.14 -3.64
C GLY A 107 9.93 4.19 -4.33
N ARG A 108 10.99 4.27 -3.54
CA ARG A 108 12.35 4.36 -4.05
C ARG A 108 12.79 3.06 -4.71
N GLN A 109 13.06 3.10 -6.02
CA GLN A 109 13.40 1.93 -6.85
C GLN A 109 14.65 1.19 -6.39
N GLU A 110 15.63 1.92 -5.83
CA GLU A 110 16.85 1.34 -5.27
C GLU A 110 16.61 0.41 -4.08
N LEU A 111 15.39 0.42 -3.52
CA LEU A 111 14.99 -0.41 -2.38
C LEU A 111 14.20 -1.67 -2.77
N TRP A 112 13.76 -1.80 -4.02
CA TRP A 112 12.89 -2.89 -4.45
C TRP A 112 13.60 -4.24 -4.52
N LYS A 113 14.85 -4.23 -5.00
CA LYS A 113 15.60 -5.45 -5.20
C LYS A 113 16.40 -5.82 -3.95
N GLN A 114 16.18 -7.02 -3.46
CA GLN A 114 16.89 -7.59 -2.32
C GLN A 114 17.24 -9.04 -2.62
N THR A 115 18.50 -9.28 -3.03
CA THR A 115 18.95 -10.62 -3.42
C THR A 115 18.83 -11.62 -2.27
N GLY A 116 18.17 -12.76 -2.53
CA GLY A 116 17.94 -13.81 -1.54
C GLY A 116 16.73 -13.55 -0.62
N ALA A 117 15.96 -12.49 -0.84
CA ALA A 117 14.68 -12.32 -0.17
C ALA A 117 13.67 -13.36 -0.67
N ILE A 118 12.83 -13.84 0.25
CA ILE A 118 11.86 -14.92 -0.01
C ILE A 118 10.43 -14.38 -0.01
N MET A 119 10.11 -13.41 0.87
CA MET A 119 8.74 -12.93 1.04
C MET A 119 8.44 -11.79 0.07
N ASP A 120 7.47 -12.01 -0.81
CA ASP A 120 6.82 -10.95 -1.58
C ASP A 120 5.51 -10.51 -0.90
N TYR A 121 4.84 -9.48 -1.43
CA TYR A 121 3.63 -8.92 -0.81
C TYR A 121 2.50 -9.95 -0.71
N GLY A 122 2.25 -10.72 -1.76
CA GLY A 122 1.16 -11.68 -1.81
C GLY A 122 1.41 -12.90 -0.91
N SER A 123 2.63 -13.48 -0.95
CA SER A 123 2.98 -14.56 -0.03
C SER A 123 2.96 -14.09 1.42
N LEU A 124 3.34 -12.83 1.69
CA LEU A 124 3.26 -12.25 3.02
C LEU A 124 1.81 -12.20 3.53
N ILE A 125 0.84 -11.87 2.67
CA ILE A 125 -0.59 -11.86 3.01
C ILE A 125 -1.09 -13.24 3.41
N TYR A 126 -1.01 -14.24 2.50
CA TYR A 126 -1.63 -15.53 2.79
C TYR A 126 -0.91 -16.32 3.89
N VAL A 127 0.43 -16.19 3.99
CA VAL A 127 1.19 -16.81 5.08
C VAL A 127 0.82 -16.20 6.42
N THR A 128 0.59 -14.90 6.48
CA THR A 128 0.14 -14.21 7.69
C THR A 128 -1.27 -14.63 8.08
N LEU A 129 -2.19 -14.67 7.13
CA LEU A 129 -3.57 -15.11 7.37
C LEU A 129 -3.66 -16.56 7.89
N GLN A 130 -2.74 -17.44 7.48
CA GLN A 130 -2.62 -18.80 8.01
C GLN A 130 -2.11 -18.86 9.46
N ARG A 131 -1.52 -17.78 10.00
CA ARG A 131 -0.76 -17.78 11.25
C ARG A 131 -1.26 -16.83 12.33
N ALA A 132 -2.05 -15.83 11.97
CA ALA A 132 -2.52 -14.77 12.86
C ALA A 132 -4.04 -14.81 13.01
N LYS A 133 -4.54 -14.41 14.19
CA LYS A 133 -5.99 -14.31 14.50
C LYS A 133 -6.45 -12.86 14.58
N THR A 134 -5.56 -11.95 14.88
CA THR A 134 -5.88 -10.53 15.12
C THR A 134 -4.98 -9.63 14.26
N ALA A 135 -5.41 -8.40 14.07
CA ALA A 135 -4.62 -7.41 13.34
C ALA A 135 -3.23 -7.18 13.97
N ARG A 136 -3.14 -7.20 15.29
CA ARG A 136 -1.87 -7.04 16.02
C ARG A 136 -0.96 -8.25 15.84
N GLU A 137 -1.49 -9.47 15.88
CA GLU A 137 -0.73 -10.68 15.55
C GLU A 137 -0.27 -10.65 14.09
N ALA A 138 -1.10 -10.19 13.16
CA ALA A 138 -0.74 -10.05 11.75
C ALA A 138 0.48 -9.12 11.57
N ILE A 139 0.48 -7.95 12.21
CA ILE A 139 1.63 -7.02 12.17
C ILE A 139 2.90 -7.70 12.67
N VAL A 140 2.84 -8.44 13.78
CA VAL A 140 3.99 -9.18 14.32
C VAL A 140 4.47 -10.23 13.31
N VAL A 141 3.57 -11.06 12.77
CA VAL A 141 3.92 -12.11 11.81
C VAL A 141 4.54 -11.53 10.55
N MET A 142 3.92 -10.50 9.96
CA MET A 142 4.42 -9.86 8.74
C MET A 142 5.84 -9.30 8.93
N THR A 143 6.04 -8.56 10.00
CA THR A 143 7.33 -7.90 10.27
C THR A 143 8.43 -8.90 10.64
N ASP A 144 8.12 -9.95 11.39
CA ASP A 144 9.05 -11.05 11.68
C ASP A 144 9.45 -11.82 10.42
N LEU A 145 8.49 -12.09 9.53
CA LEU A 145 8.76 -12.79 8.26
C LEU A 145 9.71 -11.99 7.38
N VAL A 146 9.50 -10.68 7.20
CA VAL A 146 10.38 -9.88 6.35
C VAL A 146 11.74 -9.63 7.00
N GLU A 147 11.83 -9.48 8.32
CA GLU A 147 13.11 -9.37 9.03
C GLU A 147 13.95 -10.65 8.84
N LYS A 148 13.29 -11.81 8.94
CA LYS A 148 13.95 -13.12 8.91
C LYS A 148 14.27 -13.60 7.50
N TYR A 149 13.38 -13.37 6.53
CA TYR A 149 13.47 -13.96 5.19
C TYR A 149 13.67 -12.92 4.08
N GLY A 150 13.73 -11.64 4.40
CA GLY A 150 13.85 -10.55 3.44
C GLY A 150 12.53 -10.21 2.77
N TYR A 151 12.50 -9.09 2.06
CA TYR A 151 11.33 -8.57 1.37
C TYR A 151 11.64 -8.34 -0.11
N ALA A 152 10.89 -8.98 -0.98
CA ALA A 152 11.16 -9.10 -2.42
C ALA A 152 10.14 -8.36 -3.29
N SER A 153 9.46 -7.36 -2.75
CA SER A 153 8.51 -6.53 -3.47
C SER A 153 8.90 -5.06 -3.47
N GLU A 154 8.17 -4.28 -4.24
CA GLU A 154 8.14 -2.82 -4.17
C GLU A 154 7.58 -2.35 -2.81
N GLY A 155 7.40 -1.05 -2.63
CA GLY A 155 6.77 -0.53 -1.42
C GLY A 155 5.26 -0.81 -1.41
N GLU A 156 4.74 -1.24 -0.26
CA GLU A 156 3.34 -1.64 -0.09
C GLU A 156 2.67 -0.94 1.08
N SER A 157 1.41 -0.55 0.87
CA SER A 157 0.48 -0.19 1.94
C SER A 157 -0.47 -1.35 2.18
N PHE A 158 -0.44 -1.94 3.38
CA PHE A 158 -1.35 -3.01 3.77
C PHE A 158 -2.51 -2.48 4.60
N SER A 159 -3.74 -2.88 4.24
CA SER A 159 -4.93 -2.78 5.08
C SER A 159 -5.03 -4.04 5.92
N ILE A 160 -5.09 -3.92 7.24
CA ILE A 160 -5.19 -5.06 8.15
C ILE A 160 -6.39 -4.82 9.08
N SER A 161 -7.38 -5.70 9.09
CA SER A 161 -8.52 -5.57 9.98
C SER A 161 -8.89 -6.90 10.64
N ASP A 162 -9.29 -6.81 11.88
CA ASP A 162 -10.02 -7.85 12.59
C ASP A 162 -11.37 -7.29 13.07
N PRO A 163 -12.24 -8.06 13.76
CA PRO A 163 -13.54 -7.56 14.21
C PRO A 163 -13.51 -6.33 15.12
N ASN A 164 -12.35 -5.93 15.62
CA ASN A 164 -12.22 -4.87 16.61
C ASN A 164 -11.41 -3.66 16.14
N GLU A 165 -10.37 -3.89 15.33
CA GLU A 165 -9.38 -2.88 14.97
C GLU A 165 -9.10 -2.89 13.47
N VAL A 166 -8.73 -1.70 12.97
CA VAL A 166 -8.30 -1.49 11.58
C VAL A 166 -6.95 -0.77 11.60
N TRP A 167 -5.99 -1.29 10.86
CA TRP A 167 -4.64 -0.78 10.77
C TRP A 167 -4.23 -0.53 9.31
N ILE A 168 -3.43 0.50 9.10
CA ILE A 168 -2.63 0.68 7.89
C ILE A 168 -1.16 0.42 8.23
N LEU A 169 -0.49 -0.42 7.44
CA LEU A 169 0.94 -0.68 7.56
C LEU A 169 1.60 -0.36 6.23
N GLU A 170 2.55 0.55 6.23
CA GLU A 170 3.36 0.88 5.05
C GLU A 170 4.77 0.32 5.20
N MET A 171 5.25 -0.37 4.18
CA MET A 171 6.50 -1.14 4.19
C MET A 171 7.23 -0.99 2.86
N ILE A 172 8.57 -0.90 2.92
CA ILE A 172 9.44 -0.99 1.74
C ILE A 172 10.72 -1.72 2.10
N GLY A 173 11.26 -2.49 1.16
CA GLY A 173 12.51 -3.22 1.34
C GLY A 173 13.72 -2.31 1.62
N LYS A 174 14.84 -2.92 1.94
CA LYS A 174 16.09 -2.21 2.22
C LYS A 174 17.06 -2.16 1.05
N GLY A 175 16.69 -2.78 -0.08
CA GLY A 175 17.53 -2.82 -1.27
C GLY A 175 18.64 -3.86 -1.21
N GLU A 176 19.48 -3.83 -2.22
CA GLU A 176 20.55 -4.81 -2.38
C GLU A 176 21.61 -4.70 -1.26
N GLY A 177 22.08 -5.86 -0.80
CA GLY A 177 23.07 -5.97 0.29
C GLY A 177 22.53 -5.82 1.70
N GLU A 178 21.27 -5.46 1.86
CA GLU A 178 20.57 -5.35 3.15
C GLU A 178 19.46 -6.41 3.21
N LYS A 179 18.97 -6.73 4.42
CA LYS A 179 17.89 -7.69 4.62
C LYS A 179 16.73 -7.09 5.40
N GLY A 180 15.51 -7.44 5.02
CA GLY A 180 14.31 -6.98 5.71
C GLY A 180 13.67 -5.76 5.08
N ALA A 181 12.88 -5.05 5.86
CA ALA A 181 12.13 -3.88 5.42
C ALA A 181 12.15 -2.78 6.48
N VAL A 182 11.94 -1.54 6.05
CA VAL A 182 11.52 -0.44 6.93
C VAL A 182 10.03 -0.26 6.81
N TRP A 183 9.36 0.03 7.91
CA TRP A 183 7.91 0.05 7.95
C TRP A 183 7.37 0.87 9.12
N VAL A 184 6.11 1.25 8.99
CA VAL A 184 5.32 1.89 10.05
C VAL A 184 3.87 1.40 9.97
N ALA A 185 3.30 0.98 11.10
CA ALA A 185 1.91 0.57 11.24
C ALA A 185 1.16 1.55 12.15
N ARG A 186 -0.04 1.97 11.71
CA ARG A 186 -0.89 2.88 12.48
C ARG A 186 -2.32 2.36 12.55
N MET A 187 -2.87 2.34 13.76
CA MET A 187 -4.27 2.02 13.99
C MET A 187 -5.15 3.22 13.58
N VAL A 188 -6.15 2.97 12.76
CA VAL A 188 -7.16 3.96 12.42
C VAL A 188 -8.03 4.21 13.66
N PRO A 189 -8.20 5.46 14.12
CA PRO A 189 -9.05 5.74 15.28
C PRO A 189 -10.49 5.30 15.05
N ASP A 190 -11.15 4.76 16.07
CA ASP A 190 -12.55 4.35 15.93
C ASP A 190 -13.45 5.53 15.58
N GLY A 191 -14.42 5.29 14.69
CA GLY A 191 -15.28 6.32 14.10
C GLY A 191 -14.65 7.06 12.91
N TYR A 192 -13.45 6.66 12.47
CA TYR A 192 -12.76 7.22 11.29
C TYR A 192 -12.69 6.22 10.15
N VAL A 193 -12.47 6.76 8.96
CA VAL A 193 -12.15 6.00 7.75
C VAL A 193 -10.77 6.41 7.23
N CYS A 194 -10.09 5.46 6.60
CA CYS A 194 -8.81 5.64 5.93
C CYS A 194 -8.90 5.05 4.53
N ALA A 195 -8.00 5.42 3.64
CA ALA A 195 -7.89 4.82 2.31
C ALA A 195 -6.46 4.93 1.81
N HIS A 196 -6.08 4.06 0.90
CA HIS A 196 -4.83 4.16 0.14
C HIS A 196 -5.01 3.55 -1.26
N ALA A 197 -4.26 4.07 -2.21
CA ALA A 197 -4.39 3.74 -3.62
C ALA A 197 -3.06 4.01 -4.34
N ASN A 198 -2.08 3.12 -4.19
CA ASN A 198 -0.76 3.17 -4.82
C ASN A 198 0.09 4.42 -4.51
N GLN A 199 -0.11 5.01 -3.35
CA GLN A 199 0.75 6.07 -2.82
C GLN A 199 0.88 5.89 -1.30
N ALA A 200 2.10 5.88 -0.78
CA ALA A 200 2.32 5.89 0.66
C ALA A 200 1.75 7.17 1.28
N ARG A 201 1.03 7.06 2.39
CA ARG A 201 0.27 8.15 3.00
C ARG A 201 0.67 8.48 4.42
N ILE A 202 1.36 7.58 5.13
CA ILE A 202 1.84 7.86 6.49
C ILE A 202 2.98 8.88 6.40
N THR A 203 2.73 10.09 6.83
CA THR A 203 3.74 11.17 6.92
C THR A 203 4.48 11.08 8.26
N THR A 204 4.38 12.09 9.10
CA THR A 204 4.88 12.03 10.47
C THR A 204 3.99 11.16 11.33
N PHE A 205 4.59 10.50 12.31
CA PHE A 205 3.87 9.63 13.24
C PHE A 205 4.40 9.79 14.68
N PRO A 206 3.61 9.40 15.69
CA PRO A 206 4.05 9.50 17.07
C PRO A 206 5.34 8.71 17.31
N LEU A 207 6.32 9.33 17.95
CA LEU A 207 7.54 8.67 18.38
C LEU A 207 7.29 7.78 19.60
N GLU A 208 8.31 7.03 20.00
CA GLU A 208 8.24 6.11 21.14
C GLU A 208 7.70 6.80 22.40
N GLY A 209 6.73 6.14 23.03
CA GLY A 209 6.03 6.66 24.21
C GLY A 209 4.98 5.67 24.71
N LYS A 210 3.88 6.19 25.24
CA LYS A 210 2.78 5.37 25.76
C LYS A 210 1.97 4.68 24.64
N THR A 211 1.70 5.41 23.57
CA THR A 211 0.85 4.97 22.47
C THR A 211 1.62 4.54 21.21
N SER A 212 2.93 4.70 21.23
CA SER A 212 3.80 4.40 20.09
C SER A 212 5.05 3.67 20.54
N ILE A 213 5.43 2.62 19.82
CA ILE A 213 6.58 1.78 20.13
C ILE A 213 7.42 1.51 18.89
N SER A 214 8.73 1.35 19.07
CA SER A 214 9.59 0.75 18.05
C SER A 214 9.56 -0.78 18.11
N SER A 215 9.99 -1.44 17.04
CA SER A 215 10.00 -2.92 16.96
C SER A 215 10.87 -3.62 18.01
N ASP A 216 11.81 -2.91 18.65
CA ASP A 216 12.52 -3.43 19.82
C ASP A 216 11.60 -3.81 20.99
N ARG A 217 10.44 -3.19 21.04
CA ARG A 217 9.43 -3.38 22.08
C ARG A 217 8.18 -4.09 21.56
N MET A 218 8.28 -4.86 20.46
CA MET A 218 7.17 -5.48 19.76
C MET A 218 6.19 -6.23 20.66
N LYS A 219 6.67 -6.86 21.76
CA LYS A 219 5.80 -7.54 22.74
C LYS A 219 4.74 -6.64 23.35
N LYS A 220 4.93 -5.31 23.33
CA LYS A 220 3.96 -4.34 23.85
C LYS A 220 2.85 -3.99 22.85
N ILE A 221 2.89 -4.50 21.63
CA ILE A 221 1.84 -4.26 20.64
C ILE A 221 0.45 -4.70 21.15
N TYR A 222 0.42 -5.68 22.05
CA TYR A 222 -0.83 -6.18 22.65
C TYR A 222 -1.41 -5.28 23.74
N ASP A 223 -0.68 -4.24 24.16
CA ASP A 223 -1.23 -3.19 25.00
C ASP A 223 -2.23 -2.35 24.19
N LYS A 224 -3.46 -2.24 24.68
CA LYS A 224 -4.56 -1.53 24.00
C LYS A 224 -4.27 -0.05 23.71
N GLU A 225 -3.39 0.56 24.49
CA GLU A 225 -3.00 1.96 24.28
C GLU A 225 -2.05 2.14 23.09
N VAL A 226 -1.38 1.08 22.64
CA VAL A 226 -0.47 1.14 21.50
C VAL A 226 -1.27 1.24 20.20
N THR A 227 -1.09 2.34 19.50
CA THR A 227 -1.75 2.66 18.24
C THR A 227 -0.78 2.94 17.08
N THR A 228 0.53 2.91 17.37
CA THR A 228 1.59 3.08 16.38
C THR A 228 2.75 2.15 16.69
N VAL A 229 3.22 1.43 15.67
CA VAL A 229 4.41 0.58 15.75
C VAL A 229 5.28 0.83 14.51
N TYR A 230 6.60 0.92 14.67
CA TYR A 230 7.50 1.18 13.55
C TYR A 230 8.81 0.41 13.65
N ALA A 231 9.46 0.17 12.54
CA ALA A 231 10.76 -0.49 12.48
C ALA A 231 11.81 0.32 13.27
N LYS A 232 12.56 -0.34 14.14
CA LYS A 232 13.58 0.30 15.01
C LYS A 232 14.59 1.15 14.24
N ASP A 233 14.86 0.79 13.03
CA ASP A 233 15.84 1.42 12.16
C ASP A 233 15.26 2.35 11.07
N VAL A 234 13.95 2.63 11.11
CA VAL A 234 13.28 3.47 10.09
C VAL A 234 13.92 4.83 9.88
N PHE A 235 14.47 5.44 10.95
CA PHE A 235 15.17 6.73 10.86
C PHE A 235 16.65 6.57 10.49
N SER A 236 17.34 5.65 11.16
CA SER A 236 18.78 5.43 10.95
C SER A 236 19.08 4.92 9.56
N PHE A 237 18.26 4.03 9.04
CA PHE A 237 18.36 3.54 7.68
C PHE A 237 18.19 4.67 6.64
N ALA A 238 17.19 5.54 6.81
CA ALA A 238 17.00 6.69 5.92
C ALA A 238 18.20 7.63 5.93
N LYS A 239 18.77 7.88 7.10
CA LYS A 239 20.00 8.69 7.25
C LYS A 239 21.21 8.01 6.60
N GLN A 240 21.40 6.72 6.84
CA GLN A 240 22.47 5.92 6.24
C GLN A 240 22.43 5.95 4.71
N LYS A 241 21.24 5.85 4.13
CA LYS A 241 21.04 5.89 2.66
C LYS A 241 21.04 7.31 2.07
N GLY A 242 21.14 8.35 2.90
CA GLY A 242 21.09 9.74 2.45
C GLY A 242 19.70 10.23 2.02
N PHE A 243 18.63 9.50 2.36
CA PHE A 243 17.24 9.90 2.07
C PHE A 243 16.71 10.93 3.06
N TYR A 244 17.36 11.05 4.20
CA TYR A 244 17.04 11.99 5.26
C TYR A 244 18.34 12.60 5.83
N PRO A 245 18.39 13.91 6.14
CA PRO A 245 19.59 14.55 6.67
C PRO A 245 20.10 13.90 7.96
N GLN A 246 21.43 13.77 8.11
CA GLN A 246 22.04 13.18 9.31
C GLN A 246 21.63 13.90 10.61
N GLU A 247 21.58 15.23 10.57
CA GLU A 247 21.14 16.12 11.65
C GLU A 247 19.62 16.24 11.79
N GLY A 248 18.87 15.62 10.88
CA GLY A 248 17.41 15.65 10.86
C GLY A 248 16.80 15.08 12.12
N LYS A 249 15.86 15.81 12.73
CA LYS A 249 15.14 15.37 13.94
C LYS A 249 14.11 14.33 13.61
N ASN A 250 14.06 13.23 14.34
CA ASN A 250 13.05 12.18 14.12
C ASN A 250 11.60 12.70 14.19
N SER A 251 11.35 13.76 14.98
CA SER A 251 10.03 14.40 15.07
C SER A 251 9.55 15.09 13.78
N THR A 252 10.44 15.35 12.84
CA THR A 252 10.11 15.93 11.54
C THR A 252 10.27 14.93 10.39
N PHE A 253 10.51 13.66 10.70
CA PHE A 253 10.62 12.60 9.73
C PHE A 253 9.22 12.24 9.19
N SER A 254 9.08 12.23 7.89
CA SER A 254 7.90 11.75 7.18
C SER A 254 8.23 10.47 6.45
N PHE A 255 7.52 9.37 6.74
CA PHE A 255 7.78 8.08 6.11
C PHE A 255 7.56 8.16 4.60
N SER A 256 6.39 8.61 4.19
CA SER A 256 6.04 8.67 2.77
C SER A 256 6.91 9.65 1.99
N ASP A 257 7.20 10.84 2.52
CA ASP A 257 8.05 11.81 1.82
C ASP A 257 9.51 11.34 1.73
N THR A 258 9.95 10.50 2.67
CA THR A 258 11.31 9.94 2.68
C THR A 258 11.45 8.74 1.75
N TYR A 259 10.51 7.78 1.81
CA TYR A 259 10.63 6.50 1.11
C TYR A 259 9.81 6.42 -0.18
N ALA A 260 8.74 7.21 -0.30
CA ALA A 260 7.84 7.24 -1.45
C ALA A 260 7.32 8.66 -1.71
N PRO A 261 8.20 9.64 -2.02
CA PRO A 261 7.76 11.03 -2.21
C PRO A 261 6.70 11.10 -3.31
N VAL A 262 5.57 11.74 -2.98
CA VAL A 262 4.47 11.89 -3.92
C VAL A 262 4.90 12.75 -5.12
N ASP A 263 4.64 12.29 -6.32
CA ASP A 263 4.80 13.06 -7.55
C ASP A 263 3.43 13.34 -8.20
N PHE A 264 3.45 13.94 -9.38
CA PHE A 264 2.23 14.23 -10.13
C PHE A 264 1.35 12.99 -10.32
N SER A 265 1.94 11.84 -10.68
CA SER A 265 1.20 10.59 -10.86
C SER A 265 0.60 10.09 -9.55
N GLY A 266 1.38 10.14 -8.46
CA GLY A 266 0.91 9.78 -7.13
C GLY A 266 -0.27 10.63 -6.66
N ALA A 267 -0.27 11.92 -6.93
CA ALA A 267 -1.41 12.79 -6.61
C ALA A 267 -2.57 12.55 -7.59
N ARG A 268 -2.32 12.64 -8.91
CA ARG A 268 -3.36 12.70 -9.95
C ARG A 268 -3.98 11.35 -10.28
N ALA A 269 -3.26 10.25 -10.21
CA ALA A 269 -3.78 8.92 -10.51
C ALA A 269 -4.05 8.06 -9.25
N CYS A 270 -3.39 8.36 -8.14
CA CYS A 270 -3.49 7.58 -6.92
C CYS A 270 -4.32 8.30 -5.85
N GLU A 271 -3.84 9.43 -5.32
CA GLU A 271 -4.52 10.16 -4.26
C GLU A 271 -5.91 10.69 -4.65
N ILE A 272 -6.18 10.89 -5.96
CA ILE A 272 -7.53 11.25 -6.44
C ILE A 272 -8.59 10.21 -6.05
N ARG A 273 -8.25 8.92 -6.06
CA ARG A 273 -9.16 7.84 -5.66
C ARG A 273 -9.47 7.87 -4.15
N VAL A 274 -8.47 8.25 -3.36
CA VAL A 274 -8.66 8.51 -1.93
C VAL A 274 -9.53 9.74 -1.72
N TRP A 275 -9.28 10.81 -2.50
CA TRP A 275 -10.10 12.01 -2.44
C TRP A 275 -11.55 11.73 -2.79
N ALA A 276 -11.83 10.95 -3.84
CA ALA A 276 -13.19 10.58 -4.26
C ALA A 276 -13.95 9.91 -3.11
N PHE A 277 -13.37 8.89 -2.48
CA PHE A 277 -13.97 8.25 -1.32
C PHE A 277 -14.15 9.22 -0.14
N PHE A 278 -13.13 9.98 0.22
CA PHE A 278 -13.22 10.93 1.33
C PHE A 278 -14.27 12.01 1.09
N ASN A 279 -14.35 12.54 -0.14
CA ASN A 279 -15.33 13.54 -0.52
C ASN A 279 -16.78 13.01 -0.54
N ALA A 280 -16.97 11.73 -0.84
CA ALA A 280 -18.29 11.07 -0.81
C ALA A 280 -18.83 10.94 0.63
N VAL A 281 -17.97 10.92 1.64
CA VAL A 281 -18.37 10.67 3.03
C VAL A 281 -18.13 11.85 3.97
N ASN A 282 -17.44 12.91 3.52
CA ASN A 282 -17.17 14.11 4.33
C ASN A 282 -17.22 15.37 3.49
N SER A 283 -18.09 16.32 3.88
CA SER A 283 -18.35 17.57 3.17
C SER A 283 -17.19 18.57 3.16
N ASN A 284 -16.14 18.35 3.94
CA ASN A 284 -15.00 19.26 4.06
C ASN A 284 -13.80 18.88 3.18
N MET A 285 -13.97 18.00 2.20
CA MET A 285 -12.86 17.50 1.37
C MET A 285 -12.60 18.33 0.12
N ALA A 286 -13.49 19.24 -0.27
CA ALA A 286 -13.32 20.08 -1.44
C ALA A 286 -11.98 20.86 -1.50
N PRO A 287 -11.42 21.40 -0.40
CA PRO A 287 -10.12 22.09 -0.43
C PRO A 287 -8.94 21.24 -0.87
N TYR A 288 -9.04 19.90 -0.78
CA TYR A 288 -7.99 18.98 -1.17
C TYR A 288 -8.06 18.55 -2.63
N PHE A 289 -9.10 18.96 -3.37
CA PHE A 289 -9.25 18.56 -4.77
C PHE A 289 -8.10 19.09 -5.64
N ASP A 290 -7.61 20.28 -5.37
CA ASP A 290 -6.49 20.85 -6.10
C ASP A 290 -5.21 20.00 -5.96
N TYR A 291 -4.91 19.51 -4.76
CA TYR A 291 -3.84 18.53 -4.54
C TYR A 291 -4.09 17.23 -5.32
N ALA A 292 -5.31 16.68 -5.25
CA ALA A 292 -5.68 15.45 -5.94
C ALA A 292 -5.65 15.60 -7.49
N LYS A 293 -5.76 16.83 -8.02
CA LYS A 293 -5.52 17.13 -9.44
C LYS A 293 -4.03 17.12 -9.84
N GLY A 294 -3.11 17.02 -8.89
CA GLY A 294 -1.68 17.00 -9.13
C GLY A 294 -0.92 18.29 -8.77
N HIS A 295 -1.62 19.31 -8.21
CA HIS A 295 -0.99 20.55 -7.78
C HIS A 295 -0.37 20.40 -6.39
N ILE A 296 0.82 19.84 -6.33
CA ILE A 296 1.52 19.55 -5.09
C ILE A 296 2.28 20.78 -4.63
N GLN A 297 1.96 21.29 -3.44
CA GLN A 297 2.74 22.33 -2.76
C GLN A 297 3.84 21.66 -1.92
N ARG A 298 5.04 22.26 -1.91
CA ARG A 298 6.19 21.68 -1.20
C ARG A 298 6.84 22.69 -0.27
N ASP A 299 7.35 22.20 0.85
CA ASP A 299 8.23 22.95 1.74
C ASP A 299 9.68 22.98 1.22
N GLU A 300 10.58 23.63 1.99
CA GLU A 300 12.01 23.74 1.70
C GLU A 300 12.73 22.38 1.64
N LYS A 301 12.15 21.34 2.24
CA LYS A 301 12.67 19.96 2.21
C LYS A 301 12.15 19.17 1.01
N GLY A 302 11.25 19.75 0.21
CA GLY A 302 10.55 19.07 -0.87
C GLY A 302 9.36 18.22 -0.41
N TYR A 303 8.95 18.29 0.85
CA TYR A 303 7.82 17.55 1.38
C TYR A 303 6.50 18.17 0.95
N ALA A 304 5.53 17.35 0.62
CA ALA A 304 4.20 17.81 0.21
C ALA A 304 3.42 18.37 1.41
N THR A 305 2.99 19.63 1.33
CA THR A 305 2.37 20.35 2.45
C THR A 305 0.85 20.45 2.37
N ASN A 306 0.26 20.19 1.20
CA ASN A 306 -1.19 20.28 0.98
C ASN A 306 -1.86 18.90 0.82
N ARG A 307 -1.23 17.82 1.33
CA ARG A 307 -1.79 16.46 1.30
C ARG A 307 -3.07 16.35 2.14
N MET A 308 -3.92 15.41 1.74
CA MET A 308 -5.06 15.00 2.55
C MET A 308 -4.63 14.38 3.88
N PRO A 309 -5.45 14.49 4.94
CA PRO A 309 -5.25 13.73 6.18
C PRO A 309 -5.16 12.21 5.90
N LEU A 310 -4.42 11.47 6.74
CA LEU A 310 -4.31 10.02 6.62
C LEU A 310 -5.68 9.33 6.77
N TRP A 311 -6.51 9.84 7.67
CA TRP A 311 -7.88 9.41 7.91
C TRP A 311 -8.78 10.61 8.18
N ILE A 312 -10.07 10.44 7.96
CA ILE A 312 -11.11 11.43 8.20
C ILE A 312 -12.26 10.85 9.00
N LYS A 313 -12.99 11.70 9.70
CA LYS A 313 -14.25 11.31 10.32
C LYS A 313 -15.36 11.52 9.30
N PRO A 314 -16.13 10.49 8.93
CA PRO A 314 -17.26 10.67 8.02
C PRO A 314 -18.39 11.45 8.68
N ASP A 315 -19.16 12.20 7.90
CA ASP A 315 -20.31 12.99 8.39
C ASP A 315 -21.47 12.10 8.85
N ARG A 316 -21.50 10.87 8.38
CA ARG A 316 -22.52 9.86 8.71
C ARG A 316 -21.90 8.46 8.74
N LYS A 317 -22.60 7.52 9.33
CA LYS A 317 -22.23 6.10 9.25
C LYS A 317 -22.48 5.55 7.84
N ILE A 318 -21.64 4.64 7.44
CA ILE A 318 -21.54 4.09 6.09
C ILE A 318 -21.98 2.62 6.10
N ASP A 319 -22.79 2.21 5.13
CA ASP A 319 -23.18 0.80 4.95
C ASP A 319 -22.32 0.09 3.88
N VAL A 320 -22.46 -1.21 3.78
CA VAL A 320 -21.67 -2.04 2.85
C VAL A 320 -22.00 -1.75 1.37
N LEU A 321 -23.25 -1.39 1.06
CA LEU A 321 -23.65 -1.10 -0.33
C LEU A 321 -23.02 0.19 -0.81
N GLU A 322 -22.97 1.21 0.06
CA GLU A 322 -22.27 2.46 -0.23
C GLU A 322 -20.77 2.24 -0.47
N VAL A 323 -20.12 1.36 0.34
CA VAL A 323 -18.72 1.01 0.11
C VAL A 323 -18.52 0.35 -1.25
N MET A 324 -19.46 -0.53 -1.66
CA MET A 324 -19.41 -1.16 -2.99
C MET A 324 -19.62 -0.13 -4.10
N ASP A 325 -20.43 0.91 -3.90
CA ASP A 325 -20.62 1.98 -4.88
C ASP A 325 -19.39 2.89 -4.97
N PHE A 326 -18.77 3.23 -3.84
CA PHE A 326 -17.51 4.00 -3.83
C PHE A 326 -16.36 3.28 -4.57
N MET A 327 -16.33 1.94 -4.54
CA MET A 327 -15.36 1.15 -5.32
C MET A 327 -15.62 1.17 -6.83
N ARG A 328 -16.74 1.71 -7.28
CA ARG A 328 -17.11 1.87 -8.69
C ARG A 328 -17.09 3.32 -9.17
N ASP A 329 -16.68 4.25 -8.32
CA ASP A 329 -16.59 5.67 -8.64
C ASP A 329 -15.56 5.94 -9.75
N HIS A 330 -15.95 6.67 -10.77
CA HIS A 330 -15.12 7.10 -11.90
C HIS A 330 -15.00 8.61 -11.96
N LEU A 331 -15.13 9.29 -10.81
CA LEU A 331 -15.06 10.74 -10.65
C LEU A 331 -16.23 11.47 -11.34
N GLU A 332 -17.37 10.81 -11.48
CA GLU A 332 -18.57 11.36 -12.11
C GLU A 332 -18.97 12.69 -11.47
N GLY A 333 -19.31 13.65 -12.31
CA GLY A 333 -19.73 14.99 -11.88
C GLY A 333 -18.59 15.93 -11.45
N THR A 334 -17.34 15.50 -11.55
CA THR A 334 -16.15 16.35 -11.32
C THR A 334 -15.51 16.79 -12.65
N GLU A 335 -14.53 17.71 -12.57
CA GLU A 335 -13.68 18.06 -13.73
C GLU A 335 -12.89 16.86 -14.29
N LEU A 336 -12.79 15.80 -13.53
CA LEU A 336 -12.01 14.60 -13.83
C LEU A 336 -12.87 13.38 -14.16
N ASP A 337 -14.13 13.64 -14.47
CA ASP A 337 -15.11 12.61 -14.85
C ASP A 337 -14.56 11.73 -16.00
N MET A 338 -14.30 10.49 -15.68
CA MET A 338 -13.66 9.54 -16.58
C MET A 338 -14.58 9.13 -17.74
N SER A 339 -15.88 9.42 -17.70
CA SER A 339 -16.81 9.22 -18.79
C SER A 339 -16.79 10.36 -19.83
N LYS A 340 -16.20 11.51 -19.49
CA LYS A 340 -16.23 12.73 -20.32
C LYS A 340 -14.88 13.19 -20.84
N ASP A 341 -13.81 12.60 -20.37
CA ASP A 341 -12.46 12.96 -20.81
C ASP A 341 -12.12 12.35 -22.20
N PRO A 342 -11.03 12.78 -22.86
CA PRO A 342 -10.63 12.24 -24.17
C PRO A 342 -10.42 10.72 -24.19
N GLY A 343 -10.11 10.08 -23.04
CA GLY A 343 -9.95 8.65 -22.92
C GLY A 343 -11.26 7.86 -22.99
N ALA A 344 -12.40 8.49 -22.71
CA ALA A 344 -13.73 7.88 -22.78
C ALA A 344 -14.18 7.64 -24.23
N GLY A 345 -13.70 8.45 -25.15
CA GLY A 345 -14.09 8.40 -26.56
C GLY A 345 -15.56 8.75 -26.79
N PRO A 346 -16.08 8.47 -28.01
CA PRO A 346 -17.43 8.91 -28.40
C PRO A 346 -18.56 8.15 -27.68
N TYR A 347 -18.24 7.10 -26.96
CA TYR A 347 -19.22 6.27 -26.21
C TYR A 347 -19.23 6.58 -24.72
N GLU A 348 -18.52 7.62 -24.29
CA GLU A 348 -18.46 8.04 -22.87
C GLU A 348 -18.09 6.89 -21.90
N CYS A 349 -17.20 5.98 -22.36
CA CYS A 349 -16.82 4.79 -21.59
C CYS A 349 -15.77 5.13 -20.54
N PRO A 350 -16.02 4.94 -19.22
CA PRO A 350 -15.05 5.23 -18.19
C PRO A 350 -13.89 4.22 -18.16
N TYR A 351 -14.08 3.05 -18.76
CA TYR A 351 -13.06 2.00 -18.82
C TYR A 351 -11.99 2.33 -19.85
N ARG A 352 -10.72 2.18 -19.50
CA ARG A 352 -9.58 2.51 -20.35
C ARG A 352 -9.08 1.28 -21.09
N TRP A 353 -9.34 1.26 -22.41
CA TRP A 353 -8.80 0.25 -23.33
C TRP A 353 -7.39 0.56 -23.80
N ARG A 354 -7.02 1.85 -23.74
CA ARG A 354 -5.75 2.34 -24.27
C ARG A 354 -5.14 3.27 -23.25
N PRO A 355 -3.92 3.00 -22.80
CA PRO A 355 -3.22 3.92 -21.91
C PRO A 355 -3.00 5.26 -22.63
N MET A 356 -3.24 6.35 -21.92
CA MET A 356 -2.88 7.68 -22.37
C MET A 356 -1.47 8.00 -21.89
N THR A 357 -0.59 8.33 -22.83
CA THR A 357 0.75 8.81 -22.53
C THR A 357 0.78 10.32 -22.63
N PHE A 358 1.26 11.00 -21.60
CA PHE A 358 1.39 12.45 -21.56
C PHE A 358 2.64 12.88 -20.79
N LYS A 359 3.05 14.15 -20.92
CA LYS A 359 4.24 14.68 -20.28
C LYS A 359 3.89 15.83 -19.35
N VAL A 360 4.49 15.84 -18.16
CA VAL A 360 4.43 16.94 -17.19
C VAL A 360 5.87 17.24 -16.75
N ASP A 361 6.29 18.48 -16.86
CA ASP A 361 7.65 18.94 -16.49
C ASP A 361 8.78 18.10 -17.11
N GLY A 362 8.57 17.66 -18.37
CA GLY A 362 9.53 16.85 -19.13
C GLY A 362 9.55 15.36 -18.79
N LYS A 363 8.84 14.91 -17.75
CA LYS A 363 8.67 13.49 -17.39
C LYS A 363 7.43 12.92 -18.08
N GLU A 364 7.57 11.73 -18.66
CA GLU A 364 6.48 11.01 -19.28
C GLU A 364 5.70 10.18 -18.25
N TYR A 365 4.39 10.22 -18.35
CA TYR A 365 3.46 9.43 -17.55
C TYR A 365 2.54 8.65 -18.46
N VAL A 366 2.20 7.44 -18.05
CA VAL A 366 1.20 6.59 -18.69
C VAL A 366 0.00 6.47 -17.76
N HIS A 367 -1.18 6.80 -18.26
CA HIS A 367 -2.43 6.63 -17.53
C HIS A 367 -3.21 5.48 -18.15
N GLU A 368 -3.24 4.37 -17.47
CA GLU A 368 -3.83 3.10 -17.96
C GLU A 368 -5.31 2.90 -17.58
N ARG A 369 -5.93 3.92 -17.00
CA ARG A 369 -7.29 3.83 -16.47
C ARG A 369 -8.17 4.92 -17.00
#